data_2873d8283eca9ef439635ea7546a5258
#
_entry.id   2873d8283eca9ef439635ea7546a5258
#
_cell.length_a   1.000
_cell.length_b   1.000
_cell.length_c   1.000
_cell.angle_alpha   90.00
_cell.angle_beta   90.00
_cell.angle_gamma   90.00
#
_symmetry.space_group_name_H-M   'P 1'
#
loop_
_entity.id
_entity.type
_entity.pdbx_description
1 polymer ?
#
loop_
_entity_poly.entity_id
_entity_poly.type
_entity_poly.pdbx_seq_one_letter_code
_entity_poly.pdbx_strand_id
1 'polypeptide(L)'
;MKRCKECNKLADNGNKFCQYCGTAFEYDPKVTPFSERRIILGILIIVLVGVIVYKSIPLQYPDPTECSKTSYNRYKRIAENYYKETKNILREELLFTSELSELRSYKNDVESIPVPACLEPAKEDLVNYMNQVYYIGVYSMWGAYQGAAYKTENAGYYWEAFNAHLAEVKECLPDCP
;
A
#
# COMPACT_ATOMS: atom_id res chain seq x y z
N MET A 1 -29.08 -20.96 32.07
CA MET A 1 -30.11 -20.54 33.05
C MET A 1 -29.62 -20.86 34.44
N LYS A 2 -29.77 -19.94 35.41
CA LYS A 2 -29.47 -20.17 36.83
C LYS A 2 -30.77 -20.10 37.63
N ARG A 3 -30.85 -20.91 38.69
CA ARG A 3 -32.01 -20.97 39.55
C ARG A 3 -31.86 -19.96 40.71
N CYS A 4 -32.85 -19.08 40.88
CA CYS A 4 -32.86 -18.13 42.00
C CYS A 4 -33.03 -18.87 43.33
N LYS A 5 -32.16 -18.58 44.31
CA LYS A 5 -32.20 -19.21 45.63
C LYS A 5 -33.46 -18.82 46.46
N GLU A 6 -34.00 -17.63 46.21
CA GLU A 6 -35.13 -17.08 46.96
C GLU A 6 -36.49 -17.53 46.40
N CYS A 7 -36.72 -17.39 45.08
CA CYS A 7 -38.01 -17.70 44.48
C CYS A 7 -38.03 -19.00 43.67
N ASN A 8 -36.93 -19.72 43.59
CA ASN A 8 -36.73 -21.01 42.92
C ASN A 8 -37.01 -21.03 41.40
N LYS A 9 -37.24 -19.85 40.78
CA LYS A 9 -37.50 -19.72 39.36
C LYS A 9 -36.19 -19.66 38.55
N LEU A 10 -36.27 -20.11 37.31
CA LEU A 10 -35.12 -20.06 36.38
C LEU A 10 -34.99 -18.65 35.77
N ALA A 11 -33.81 -18.08 35.84
CA ALA A 11 -33.47 -16.79 35.25
C ALA A 11 -32.31 -16.97 34.24
N ASP A 12 -32.20 -16.04 33.30
CA ASP A 12 -31.11 -16.05 32.33
C ASP A 12 -29.76 -15.81 32.99
N ASN A 13 -28.71 -16.48 32.46
CA ASN A 13 -27.38 -16.40 33.02
C ASN A 13 -26.74 -14.99 32.95
N GLY A 14 -27.23 -14.12 32.05
CA GLY A 14 -26.71 -12.75 31.84
C GLY A 14 -27.26 -11.72 32.84
N ASN A 15 -28.33 -12.03 33.57
CA ASN A 15 -28.98 -11.06 34.44
C ASN A 15 -28.28 -10.96 35.81
N LYS A 16 -28.03 -9.73 36.26
CA LYS A 16 -27.46 -9.44 37.59
C LYS A 16 -28.48 -9.62 38.72
N PHE A 17 -29.76 -9.53 38.38
CA PHE A 17 -30.89 -9.66 39.34
C PHE A 17 -31.89 -10.67 38.81
N CYS A 18 -32.58 -11.34 39.71
CA CYS A 18 -33.69 -12.22 39.37
C CYS A 18 -34.86 -11.38 38.85
N GLN A 19 -35.30 -11.63 37.62
CA GLN A 19 -36.43 -10.90 37.00
C GLN A 19 -37.77 -11.12 37.64
N TYR A 20 -37.91 -12.12 38.57
CA TYR A 20 -39.15 -12.47 39.22
C TYR A 20 -39.26 -11.93 40.64
N CYS A 21 -38.17 -11.80 41.40
CA CYS A 21 -38.18 -11.35 42.80
C CYS A 21 -37.17 -10.22 43.09
N GLY A 22 -36.40 -9.78 42.12
CA GLY A 22 -35.44 -8.68 42.28
C GLY A 22 -34.16 -9.03 43.05
N THR A 23 -34.00 -10.26 43.55
CA THR A 23 -32.83 -10.67 44.33
C THR A 23 -31.58 -10.66 43.44
N ALA A 24 -30.52 -10.04 43.93
CA ALA A 24 -29.23 -10.03 43.21
C ALA A 24 -28.63 -11.45 43.20
N PHE A 25 -28.15 -11.88 42.05
CA PHE A 25 -27.33 -13.08 41.98
C PHE A 25 -25.94 -12.77 42.52
N GLU A 26 -25.50 -13.56 43.51
CA GLU A 26 -24.09 -13.50 43.94
C GLU A 26 -23.19 -13.72 42.75
N TYR A 27 -22.36 -12.73 42.50
CA TYR A 27 -21.29 -12.82 41.47
C TYR A 27 -20.24 -13.77 42.01
N ASP A 28 -20.18 -14.99 41.48
CA ASP A 28 -19.14 -15.93 41.83
C ASP A 28 -17.85 -15.49 41.08
N PRO A 29 -16.84 -14.91 41.75
CA PRO A 29 -15.62 -14.43 41.13
C PRO A 29 -14.68 -15.55 40.71
N LYS A 30 -15.13 -16.80 40.61
CA LYS A 30 -14.32 -17.94 40.14
C LYS A 30 -14.17 -18.05 38.64
N VAL A 31 -14.38 -16.97 37.86
CA VAL A 31 -13.70 -16.86 36.61
C VAL A 31 -12.26 -16.51 36.97
N THR A 32 -11.42 -17.52 37.10
CA THR A 32 -9.98 -17.37 37.28
C THR A 32 -9.53 -16.37 36.22
N PRO A 33 -8.94 -15.21 36.58
CA PRO A 33 -8.40 -14.31 35.60
C PRO A 33 -7.40 -15.13 34.82
N PHE A 34 -7.69 -15.38 33.55
CA PHE A 34 -6.68 -15.91 32.60
C PHE A 34 -5.50 -15.00 32.81
N SER A 35 -4.43 -15.54 33.41
CA SER A 35 -3.34 -14.73 33.95
C SER A 35 -2.90 -13.80 32.83
N GLU A 36 -3.14 -12.50 32.94
CA GLU A 36 -2.78 -11.46 31.95
C GLU A 36 -1.30 -11.63 31.52
N ARG A 37 -0.48 -12.09 32.44
CA ARG A 37 0.93 -12.46 32.17
C ARG A 37 1.08 -13.56 31.12
N ARG A 38 0.15 -14.55 31.06
CA ARG A 38 0.22 -15.62 30.03
C ARG A 38 -0.22 -15.13 28.67
N ILE A 39 -1.17 -14.20 28.61
CA ILE A 39 -1.62 -13.56 27.37
C ILE A 39 -0.51 -12.67 26.84
N ILE A 40 0.10 -11.84 27.69
CA ILE A 40 1.22 -10.96 27.33
C ILE A 40 2.43 -11.77 26.85
N LEU A 41 2.76 -12.87 27.55
CA LEU A 41 3.85 -13.74 27.13
C LEU A 41 3.58 -14.41 25.78
N GLY A 42 2.34 -14.86 25.54
CA GLY A 42 1.91 -15.42 24.25
C GLY A 42 2.03 -14.42 23.10
N ILE A 43 1.59 -13.18 23.29
CA ILE A 43 1.71 -12.11 22.30
C ILE A 43 3.17 -11.79 22.04
N LEU A 44 4.01 -11.69 23.08
CA LEU A 44 5.46 -11.45 22.96
C LEU A 44 6.16 -12.55 22.15
N ILE A 45 5.81 -13.81 22.38
CA ILE A 45 6.36 -14.94 21.62
C ILE A 45 5.93 -14.86 20.14
N ILE A 46 4.66 -14.56 19.85
CA ILE A 46 4.16 -14.43 18.47
C ILE A 46 4.89 -13.29 17.75
N VAL A 47 5.06 -12.14 18.41
CA VAL A 47 5.78 -10.99 17.83
C VAL A 47 7.25 -11.35 17.59
N LEU A 48 7.92 -12.03 18.55
CA LEU A 48 9.32 -12.42 18.43
C LEU A 48 9.51 -13.44 17.30
N VAL A 49 8.65 -14.46 17.20
CA VAL A 49 8.65 -15.42 16.10
C VAL A 49 8.36 -14.72 14.76
N GLY A 50 7.40 -13.81 14.74
CA GLY A 50 7.09 -13.00 13.56
C GLY A 50 8.29 -12.18 13.07
N VAL A 51 9.02 -11.54 13.98
CA VAL A 51 10.24 -10.77 13.66
C VAL A 51 11.38 -11.69 13.20
N ILE A 52 11.54 -12.86 13.83
CA ILE A 52 12.57 -13.83 13.41
C ILE A 52 12.25 -14.40 12.03
N VAL A 53 10.99 -14.79 11.78
CA VAL A 53 10.55 -15.28 10.47
C VAL A 53 10.68 -14.17 9.41
N TYR A 54 10.29 -12.93 9.73
CA TYR A 54 10.45 -11.80 8.82
C TYR A 54 11.91 -11.51 8.46
N LYS A 55 12.85 -11.63 9.42
CA LYS A 55 14.30 -11.49 9.18
C LYS A 55 14.92 -12.71 8.53
N SER A 56 14.33 -13.90 8.71
CA SER A 56 14.87 -15.18 8.19
C SER A 56 14.34 -15.53 6.80
N ILE A 57 13.28 -14.87 6.33
CA ILE A 57 12.93 -14.91 4.91
C ILE A 57 13.95 -13.98 4.24
N PRO A 58 15.00 -14.50 3.58
CA PRO A 58 15.72 -13.69 2.64
C PRO A 58 14.67 -13.31 1.60
N LEU A 59 14.13 -12.09 1.68
CA LEU A 59 13.60 -11.45 0.50
C LEU A 59 14.80 -11.43 -0.44
N GLN A 60 14.95 -12.50 -1.22
CA GLN A 60 15.79 -12.49 -2.41
C GLN A 60 15.15 -11.43 -3.32
N TYR A 61 15.39 -10.16 -2.96
CA TYR A 61 15.29 -9.12 -3.95
C TYR A 61 16.31 -9.53 -5.00
N PRO A 62 15.89 -9.82 -6.24
CA PRO A 62 16.86 -10.00 -7.31
C PRO A 62 17.80 -8.82 -7.22
N ASP A 63 19.08 -9.09 -7.38
CA ASP A 63 20.12 -8.08 -7.33
C ASP A 63 19.62 -6.90 -8.19
N PRO A 64 19.46 -5.70 -7.63
CA PRO A 64 18.95 -4.56 -8.39
C PRO A 64 19.87 -4.20 -9.54
N THR A 65 21.09 -4.76 -9.61
CA THR A 65 22.05 -4.58 -10.67
C THR A 65 21.90 -5.61 -11.79
N GLU A 66 21.16 -6.70 -11.58
CA GLU A 66 21.01 -7.76 -12.57
C GLU A 66 19.81 -7.50 -13.50
N CYS A 67 20.07 -7.45 -14.81
CA CYS A 67 19.05 -7.43 -15.85
C CYS A 67 18.37 -8.78 -15.95
N SER A 68 17.29 -8.95 -15.23
CA SER A 68 16.51 -10.19 -15.18
C SER A 68 15.07 -9.96 -15.57
N LYS A 69 14.40 -11.02 -16.05
CA LYS A 69 12.95 -11.00 -16.30
C LYS A 69 12.15 -10.58 -15.08
N THR A 70 12.65 -10.90 -13.88
CA THR A 70 12.01 -10.52 -12.63
C THR A 70 12.11 -9.03 -12.38
N SER A 71 13.30 -8.42 -12.57
CA SER A 71 13.54 -6.98 -12.45
C SER A 71 12.69 -6.20 -13.46
N TYR A 72 12.66 -6.67 -14.71
CA TYR A 72 11.84 -6.11 -15.78
C TYR A 72 10.33 -6.12 -15.42
N ASN A 73 9.78 -7.28 -15.06
CA ASN A 73 8.36 -7.41 -14.73
C ASN A 73 7.96 -6.59 -13.49
N ARG A 74 8.85 -6.53 -12.49
CA ARG A 74 8.64 -5.71 -11.31
C ARG A 74 8.56 -4.24 -11.67
N TYR A 75 9.54 -3.74 -12.44
CA TYR A 75 9.60 -2.33 -12.83
C TYR A 75 8.42 -1.94 -13.70
N LYS A 76 8.11 -2.74 -14.72
CA LYS A 76 6.93 -2.55 -15.58
C LYS A 76 5.65 -2.41 -14.77
N ARG A 77 5.41 -3.31 -13.80
CA ARG A 77 4.21 -3.25 -12.95
C ARG A 77 4.16 -1.98 -12.09
N ILE A 78 5.29 -1.54 -11.57
CA ILE A 78 5.38 -0.29 -10.81
C ILE A 78 4.99 0.89 -11.71
N ALA A 79 5.59 0.97 -12.90
CA ALA A 79 5.32 2.03 -13.86
C ALA A 79 3.84 2.07 -14.30
N GLU A 80 3.25 0.91 -14.61
CA GLU A 80 1.83 0.81 -14.98
C GLU A 80 0.90 1.27 -13.85
N ASN A 81 1.24 0.97 -12.60
CA ASN A 81 0.47 1.44 -11.45
C ASN A 81 0.53 2.97 -11.32
N TYR A 82 1.72 3.57 -11.39
CA TYR A 82 1.86 5.03 -11.35
C TYR A 82 1.15 5.71 -12.52
N TYR A 83 1.27 5.16 -13.73
CA TYR A 83 0.55 5.67 -14.89
C TYR A 83 -0.96 5.68 -14.67
N LYS A 84 -1.51 4.60 -14.12
CA LYS A 84 -2.94 4.49 -13.83
C LYS A 84 -3.38 5.51 -12.77
N GLU A 85 -2.64 5.64 -11.68
CA GLU A 85 -2.98 6.57 -10.61
C GLU A 85 -2.88 8.02 -11.08
N THR A 86 -1.83 8.39 -11.79
CA THR A 86 -1.69 9.75 -12.36
C THR A 86 -2.81 10.08 -13.33
N LYS A 87 -3.24 9.11 -14.15
CA LYS A 87 -4.35 9.30 -15.08
C LYS A 87 -5.69 9.48 -14.34
N ASN A 88 -5.89 8.83 -13.20
CA ASN A 88 -7.08 9.02 -12.38
C ASN A 88 -7.10 10.44 -11.81
N ILE A 89 -5.99 10.90 -11.23
CA ILE A 89 -5.86 12.26 -10.69
C ILE A 89 -6.13 13.32 -11.75
N LEU A 90 -5.55 13.17 -12.95
CA LEU A 90 -5.74 14.14 -14.04
C LEU A 90 -7.13 14.14 -14.69
N ARG A 91 -7.98 13.17 -14.37
CA ARG A 91 -9.37 13.14 -14.84
C ARG A 91 -10.33 13.98 -13.99
N GLU A 92 -9.93 14.36 -12.81
CA GLU A 92 -10.71 15.22 -11.95
C GLU A 92 -10.77 16.64 -12.54
N GLU A 93 -11.96 17.21 -12.61
CA GLU A 93 -12.16 18.55 -13.22
C GLU A 93 -11.48 19.68 -12.43
N LEU A 94 -11.27 19.46 -11.14
CA LEU A 94 -10.61 20.41 -10.24
C LEU A 94 -9.49 19.71 -9.50
N LEU A 95 -8.24 20.11 -9.79
CA LEU A 95 -7.06 19.66 -9.05
C LEU A 95 -6.83 20.57 -7.83
N PHE A 96 -6.65 19.95 -6.69
CA PHE A 96 -6.30 20.63 -5.44
C PHE A 96 -4.80 20.48 -5.12
N THR A 97 -4.33 21.25 -4.16
CA THR A 97 -2.94 21.20 -3.70
C THR A 97 -2.52 19.84 -3.14
N SER A 98 -3.47 19.07 -2.58
CA SER A 98 -3.27 17.69 -2.11
C SER A 98 -2.86 16.77 -3.24
N GLU A 99 -3.54 16.82 -4.37
CA GLU A 99 -3.29 15.98 -5.55
C GLU A 99 -1.97 16.32 -6.22
N LEU A 100 -1.62 17.61 -6.27
CA LEU A 100 -0.28 18.01 -6.72
C LEU A 100 0.82 17.48 -5.81
N SER A 101 0.59 17.47 -4.50
CA SER A 101 1.52 16.87 -3.55
C SER A 101 1.68 15.36 -3.79
N GLU A 102 0.59 14.69 -4.11
CA GLU A 102 0.58 13.25 -4.43
C GLU A 102 1.33 12.96 -5.74
N LEU A 103 1.08 13.72 -6.80
CA LEU A 103 1.81 13.59 -8.06
C LEU A 103 3.32 13.81 -7.88
N ARG A 104 3.70 14.78 -7.04
CA ARG A 104 5.11 15.02 -6.68
C ARG A 104 5.70 13.86 -5.90
N SER A 105 4.94 13.27 -4.98
CA SER A 105 5.37 12.09 -4.23
C SER A 105 5.62 10.91 -5.18
N TYR A 106 4.70 10.63 -6.09
CA TYR A 106 4.86 9.55 -7.08
C TYR A 106 6.11 9.75 -7.94
N LYS A 107 6.38 10.98 -8.39
CA LYS A 107 7.62 11.27 -9.12
C LYS A 107 8.85 10.92 -8.28
N ASN A 108 8.92 11.40 -7.04
CA ASN A 108 10.06 11.14 -6.17
C ASN A 108 10.23 9.64 -5.86
N ASP A 109 9.12 8.93 -5.71
CA ASP A 109 9.13 7.47 -5.50
C ASP A 109 9.73 6.74 -6.71
N VAL A 110 9.29 7.09 -7.93
CA VAL A 110 9.85 6.51 -9.17
C VAL A 110 11.35 6.83 -9.30
N GLU A 111 11.75 8.07 -9.03
CA GLU A 111 13.14 8.51 -9.09
C GLU A 111 14.03 7.73 -8.11
N SER A 112 13.50 7.38 -6.93
CA SER A 112 14.22 6.65 -5.88
C SER A 112 14.34 5.15 -6.12
N ILE A 113 13.57 4.56 -7.06
CA ILE A 113 13.58 3.12 -7.32
C ILE A 113 14.92 2.71 -7.92
N PRO A 114 15.67 1.81 -7.26
CA PRO A 114 16.88 1.25 -7.86
C PRO A 114 16.48 0.31 -8.99
N VAL A 115 17.10 0.48 -10.15
CA VAL A 115 16.92 -0.36 -11.34
C VAL A 115 18.26 -0.81 -11.88
N PRO A 116 18.32 -1.97 -12.59
CA PRO A 116 19.50 -2.38 -13.32
C PRO A 116 19.84 -1.40 -14.45
N ALA A 117 21.10 -1.38 -14.87
CA ALA A 117 21.58 -0.49 -15.94
C ALA A 117 20.77 -0.59 -17.25
N CYS A 118 20.28 -1.79 -17.58
CA CYS A 118 19.43 -2.00 -18.76
C CYS A 118 18.06 -1.31 -18.68
N LEU A 119 17.57 -0.99 -17.49
CA LEU A 119 16.29 -0.31 -17.25
C LEU A 119 16.46 1.19 -16.96
N GLU A 120 17.70 1.70 -16.84
CA GLU A 120 17.92 3.13 -16.57
C GLU A 120 17.32 4.06 -17.64
N PRO A 121 17.42 3.78 -18.98
CA PRO A 121 16.76 4.61 -19.98
C PRO A 121 15.25 4.65 -19.80
N ALA A 122 14.62 3.50 -19.55
CA ALA A 122 13.18 3.45 -19.29
C ALA A 122 12.81 4.19 -18.00
N LYS A 123 13.66 4.16 -16.97
CA LYS A 123 13.44 4.91 -15.73
C LYS A 123 13.51 6.42 -15.99
N GLU A 124 14.48 6.89 -16.76
CA GLU A 124 14.64 8.31 -17.12
C GLU A 124 13.38 8.82 -17.83
N ASP A 125 12.87 8.06 -18.81
CA ASP A 125 11.63 8.43 -19.51
C ASP A 125 10.42 8.45 -18.60
N LEU A 126 10.31 7.49 -17.69
CA LEU A 126 9.21 7.48 -16.69
C LEU A 126 9.29 8.69 -15.76
N VAL A 127 10.49 9.06 -15.28
CA VAL A 127 10.69 10.26 -14.45
C VAL A 127 10.32 11.52 -15.23
N ASN A 128 10.72 11.60 -16.51
CA ASN A 128 10.38 12.72 -17.40
C ASN A 128 8.85 12.77 -17.64
N TYR A 129 8.21 11.64 -17.89
CA TYR A 129 6.75 11.54 -17.96
C TYR A 129 6.09 12.11 -16.68
N MET A 130 6.52 11.66 -15.51
CA MET A 130 5.97 12.12 -14.22
C MET A 130 6.19 13.62 -14.00
N ASN A 131 7.32 14.17 -14.45
CA ASN A 131 7.57 15.62 -14.45
C ASN A 131 6.54 16.37 -15.30
N GLN A 132 6.26 15.90 -16.53
CA GLN A 132 5.26 16.54 -17.38
C GLN A 132 3.87 16.47 -16.75
N VAL A 133 3.49 15.32 -16.20
CA VAL A 133 2.22 15.12 -15.49
C VAL A 133 2.08 16.09 -14.32
N TYR A 134 3.11 16.25 -13.50
CA TYR A 134 3.11 17.23 -12.40
C TYR A 134 2.86 18.65 -12.92
N TYR A 135 3.55 19.07 -13.99
CA TYR A 135 3.36 20.40 -14.58
C TYR A 135 1.99 20.57 -15.24
N ILE A 136 1.39 19.53 -15.82
CA ILE A 136 -0.01 19.56 -16.29
C ILE A 136 -0.90 19.96 -15.12
N GLY A 137 -0.74 19.31 -13.96
CA GLY A 137 -1.50 19.64 -12.76
C GLY A 137 -1.30 21.10 -12.30
N VAL A 138 -0.05 21.58 -12.25
CA VAL A 138 0.27 22.97 -11.88
C VAL A 138 -0.39 23.97 -12.81
N TYR A 139 -0.27 23.77 -14.12
CA TYR A 139 -0.86 24.68 -15.11
C TYR A 139 -2.39 24.65 -15.10
N SER A 140 -2.98 23.48 -14.89
CA SER A 140 -4.44 23.34 -14.77
C SER A 140 -4.97 24.08 -13.55
N MET A 141 -4.31 24.01 -12.41
CA MET A 141 -4.67 24.78 -11.21
C MET A 141 -4.62 26.29 -11.42
N TRP A 142 -3.69 26.77 -12.23
CA TRP A 142 -3.54 28.21 -12.50
C TRP A 142 -4.36 28.69 -13.70
N GLY A 143 -5.20 27.82 -14.29
CA GLY A 143 -5.99 28.14 -15.48
C GLY A 143 -5.15 28.38 -16.74
N ALA A 144 -3.88 27.96 -16.75
CA ALA A 144 -2.96 28.12 -17.87
C ALA A 144 -3.10 26.95 -18.86
N TYR A 145 -4.27 26.78 -19.46
CA TYR A 145 -4.62 25.61 -20.29
C TYR A 145 -3.69 25.38 -21.49
N GLN A 146 -3.13 26.43 -22.09
CA GLN A 146 -2.17 26.26 -23.18
C GLN A 146 -0.86 25.58 -22.70
N GLY A 147 -0.39 25.97 -21.52
CA GLY A 147 0.74 25.32 -20.88
C GLY A 147 0.47 23.86 -20.54
N ALA A 148 -0.71 23.57 -20.03
CA ALA A 148 -1.15 22.20 -19.75
C ALA A 148 -1.22 21.34 -21.01
N ALA A 149 -1.79 21.86 -22.11
CA ALA A 149 -1.87 21.13 -23.39
C ALA A 149 -0.48 20.78 -23.95
N TYR A 150 0.46 21.72 -23.95
CA TYR A 150 1.85 21.47 -24.37
C TYR A 150 2.52 20.41 -23.51
N LYS A 151 2.30 20.42 -22.18
CA LYS A 151 2.85 19.41 -21.27
C LYS A 151 2.23 18.05 -21.48
N THR A 152 0.97 17.97 -21.89
CA THR A 152 0.26 16.73 -22.21
C THR A 152 0.89 16.05 -23.43
N GLU A 153 1.21 16.80 -24.48
CA GLU A 153 1.89 16.26 -25.65
C GLU A 153 3.26 15.69 -25.28
N ASN A 154 4.07 16.44 -24.51
CA ASN A 154 5.36 15.97 -24.03
C ASN A 154 5.24 14.75 -23.11
N ALA A 155 4.23 14.67 -22.26
CA ALA A 155 3.97 13.48 -21.43
C ALA A 155 3.70 12.25 -22.32
N GLY A 156 2.90 12.41 -23.37
CA GLY A 156 2.67 11.34 -24.36
C GLY A 156 3.96 10.81 -24.97
N TYR A 157 4.82 11.72 -25.41
CA TYR A 157 6.14 11.38 -25.98
C TYR A 157 6.99 10.53 -25.01
N TYR A 158 7.13 10.97 -23.75
CA TYR A 158 7.94 10.24 -22.78
C TYR A 158 7.31 8.88 -22.39
N TRP A 159 5.99 8.78 -22.40
CA TRP A 159 5.33 7.49 -22.17
C TRP A 159 5.57 6.51 -23.33
N GLU A 160 5.58 6.98 -24.56
CA GLU A 160 5.91 6.16 -25.74
C GLU A 160 7.36 5.73 -25.71
N ALA A 161 8.31 6.64 -25.41
CA ALA A 161 9.73 6.35 -25.26
C ALA A 161 9.98 5.30 -24.15
N PHE A 162 9.33 5.44 -23.00
CA PHE A 162 9.36 4.46 -21.92
C PHE A 162 8.97 3.06 -22.40
N ASN A 163 7.85 2.97 -23.13
CA ASN A 163 7.37 1.67 -23.63
C ASN A 163 8.32 1.09 -24.71
N ALA A 164 8.93 1.93 -25.53
CA ALA A 164 9.92 1.50 -26.51
C ALA A 164 11.16 0.91 -25.83
N HIS A 165 11.74 1.60 -24.85
CA HIS A 165 12.87 1.06 -24.08
C HIS A 165 12.53 -0.22 -23.33
N LEU A 166 11.32 -0.33 -22.77
CA LEU A 166 10.86 -1.60 -22.17
C LEU A 166 10.77 -2.74 -23.21
N ALA A 167 10.35 -2.44 -24.44
CA ALA A 167 10.30 -3.44 -25.50
C ALA A 167 11.69 -3.91 -25.88
N GLU A 168 12.66 -3.00 -26.05
CA GLU A 168 14.06 -3.33 -26.32
C GLU A 168 14.67 -4.24 -25.23
N VAL A 169 14.49 -3.88 -23.95
CA VAL A 169 14.95 -4.72 -22.85
C VAL A 169 14.30 -6.10 -22.87
N LYS A 170 13.00 -6.18 -23.19
CA LYS A 170 12.30 -7.46 -23.27
C LYS A 170 12.84 -8.36 -24.37
N GLU A 171 13.24 -7.79 -25.51
CA GLU A 171 13.77 -8.55 -26.65
C GLU A 171 15.15 -9.13 -26.35
N CYS A 172 15.98 -8.45 -25.57
CA CYS A 172 17.29 -8.97 -25.21
C CYS A 172 17.31 -9.88 -23.98
N LEU A 173 16.21 -10.01 -23.23
CA LEU A 173 16.10 -10.98 -22.15
C LEU A 173 15.93 -12.41 -22.69
N PRO A 174 16.67 -13.47 -22.23
CA PRO A 174 17.56 -13.46 -21.04
C PRO A 174 19.02 -13.05 -21.29
N ASP A 175 19.38 -12.70 -22.50
CA ASP A 175 20.78 -12.55 -22.94
C ASP A 175 21.27 -11.09 -22.87
N CYS A 176 20.62 -10.23 -22.12
CA CYS A 176 21.09 -8.87 -21.88
C CYS A 176 22.44 -8.88 -21.13
N PRO A 177 23.45 -8.10 -21.61
CA PRO A 177 24.74 -8.00 -20.97
C PRO A 177 24.67 -7.34 -19.57
#